data_06c3c801f63c05e53bfca28b62ff333f
#
_entry.id   06c3c801f63c05e53bfca28b62ff333f
#
_cell.length_a   1.000
_cell.length_b   1.000
_cell.length_c   1.000
_cell.angle_alpha   90.00
_cell.angle_beta   90.00
_cell.angle_gamma   90.00
#
_symmetry.space_group_name_H-M   'P 1'
#
loop_
_entity.id
_entity.type
_entity.pdbx_description
1 polymer ?
#
loop_
_entity_poly.entity_id
_entity_poly.type
_entity_poly.pdbx_seq_one_letter_code
_entity_poly.pdbx_strand_id
1 'polypeptide(L)'
;MPVETAPHRELEDALRRVAELEAALSKTSETLSRTSETLSKTSAALVTVTAERDKLRHAYAQLKGQLELLRRRIFVAKAERIDTRQLEIEFAETKAKLDLLAKELGAGDLTEGASDNDNDNDTSSGDDDGRPARTKKKSKGRRNIRLLDIPEERVEILDPALEGKAERIGFENSYLFGRRRAGTIRVVMARATYKITADDQTTTFVTADKPKEIYARGILAPSFIAHLLTKKFRWGMPFHRVALELASEGVALDDSTMCRYAEHVGATLGCVVDAMAKEAMATAFCLSTDATGIAIQPARLPGRKRQACAKGHFFVVLADKDHVFFEYQPKHTSEAVCSMFRGFKGYIQADAHCIYDALFRGDARIDESDKPPDEVACWSHARRKVWEAAVVTKEPAAREALLRIQTLFKLEEDWAHLAPKQRHERRQRVTRPMLDEFFAWAEGVFERVRAVRGPMATAFGYALRQRDALRRFVDDGRLRMENNASERALRPIAVGRNAWLFFGSGDHAQAAANIFSLIASCVLHGLDAESYLADIIRVLPYWPRDRYLELAPKYWARTRARLDHAELKRPIGHVTVPPLPAEQQPSTD
;
A
#
# COMPACT_ATOMS: atom_id res chain seq x y z
N MET A 1 -21.36 31.92 115.54
CA MET A 1 -21.50 31.09 114.35
C MET A 1 -21.63 32.02 113.20
N PRO A 2 -20.69 32.13 112.29
CA PRO A 2 -20.86 32.95 111.09
C PRO A 2 -21.67 32.16 110.09
N VAL A 3 -22.74 32.76 109.56
CA VAL A 3 -23.57 32.27 108.45
C VAL A 3 -22.75 32.45 107.17
N GLU A 4 -22.28 31.36 106.58
CA GLU A 4 -21.71 31.36 105.21
C GLU A 4 -22.80 31.78 104.24
N THR A 5 -22.60 32.91 103.60
CA THR A 5 -23.55 33.51 102.69
C THR A 5 -23.55 32.73 101.29
N ALA A 6 -24.73 32.43 100.71
CA ALA A 6 -24.94 31.68 99.47
C ALA A 6 -24.01 32.09 98.31
N PRO A 7 -23.60 33.34 98.14
CA PRO A 7 -22.72 33.75 97.00
C PRO A 7 -21.29 33.15 97.06
N HIS A 8 -20.83 32.73 98.22
CA HIS A 8 -19.47 32.15 98.36
C HIS A 8 -19.42 30.69 97.79
N ARG A 9 -20.49 29.92 98.03
CA ARG A 9 -20.60 28.56 97.50
C ARG A 9 -20.77 28.55 95.94
N GLU A 10 -21.53 29.50 95.38
CA GLU A 10 -21.69 29.63 93.94
C GLU A 10 -20.37 30.02 93.25
N LEU A 11 -19.54 30.85 93.90
CA LEU A 11 -18.21 31.21 93.40
C LEU A 11 -17.22 30.01 93.44
N GLU A 12 -17.22 29.23 94.55
CA GLU A 12 -16.39 28.02 94.65
C GLU A 12 -16.79 26.94 93.59
N ASP A 13 -18.11 26.74 93.39
CA ASP A 13 -18.59 25.82 92.34
C ASP A 13 -18.28 26.33 90.93
N ALA A 14 -18.32 27.63 90.66
CA ALA A 14 -17.90 28.23 89.40
C ALA A 14 -16.39 28.06 89.18
N LEU A 15 -15.56 28.28 90.17
CA LEU A 15 -14.10 28.07 90.10
C LEU A 15 -13.76 26.61 89.89
N ARG A 16 -14.48 25.67 90.55
CA ARG A 16 -14.28 24.24 90.32
C ARG A 16 -14.64 23.86 88.89
N ARG A 17 -15.76 24.38 88.32
CA ARG A 17 -16.12 24.16 86.93
C ARG A 17 -15.13 24.74 85.93
N VAL A 18 -14.55 25.90 86.23
CA VAL A 18 -13.47 26.50 85.40
C VAL A 18 -12.25 25.59 85.37
N ALA A 19 -11.84 25.10 86.56
CA ALA A 19 -10.69 24.19 86.70
C ALA A 19 -10.93 22.85 85.95
N GLU A 20 -12.15 22.29 86.02
CA GLU A 20 -12.52 21.09 85.31
C GLU A 20 -12.53 21.32 83.79
N LEU A 21 -13.01 22.50 83.29
CA LEU A 21 -13.03 22.89 81.90
C LEU A 21 -11.59 23.13 81.38
N GLU A 22 -10.71 23.76 82.17
CA GLU A 22 -9.30 23.94 81.80
C GLU A 22 -8.53 22.62 81.74
N ALA A 23 -8.81 21.68 82.64
CA ALA A 23 -8.22 20.33 82.58
C ALA A 23 -8.75 19.54 81.34
N ALA A 24 -10.06 19.67 81.01
CA ALA A 24 -10.63 19.07 79.83
C ALA A 24 -10.09 19.71 78.52
N LEU A 25 -9.90 21.03 78.49
CA LEU A 25 -9.32 21.76 77.36
C LEU A 25 -7.86 21.36 77.11
N SER A 26 -7.08 21.22 78.18
CA SER A 26 -5.69 20.74 78.09
C SER A 26 -5.61 19.33 77.51
N LYS A 27 -6.47 18.42 77.96
CA LYS A 27 -6.55 17.04 77.48
C LYS A 27 -7.01 16.96 75.98
N THR A 28 -7.97 17.79 75.57
CA THR A 28 -8.40 17.88 74.18
C THR A 28 -7.31 18.52 73.34
N SER A 29 -6.56 19.50 73.80
CA SER A 29 -5.44 20.11 73.09
C SER A 29 -4.31 19.10 72.84
N GLU A 30 -4.02 18.26 73.84
CA GLU A 30 -2.99 17.22 73.78
C GLU A 30 -3.42 16.10 72.74
N THR A 31 -4.69 15.70 72.74
CA THR A 31 -5.23 14.76 71.79
C THR A 31 -5.24 15.34 70.37
N LEU A 32 -5.56 16.62 70.20
CA LEU A 32 -5.53 17.31 68.91
C LEU A 32 -4.08 17.39 68.37
N SER A 33 -3.11 17.67 69.24
CA SER A 33 -1.71 17.69 68.83
C SER A 33 -1.20 16.32 68.40
N ARG A 34 -1.55 15.23 69.08
CA ARG A 34 -1.19 13.86 68.71
C ARG A 34 -1.88 13.41 67.38
N THR A 35 -3.17 13.79 67.19
CA THR A 35 -3.88 13.49 65.95
C THR A 35 -3.32 14.31 64.79
N SER A 36 -2.93 15.54 64.95
CA SER A 36 -2.26 16.37 63.95
C SER A 36 -0.90 15.80 63.56
N GLU A 37 -0.11 15.30 64.50
CA GLU A 37 1.18 14.66 64.21
C GLU A 37 0.99 13.33 63.43
N THR A 38 0.01 12.51 63.79
CA THR A 38 -0.32 11.28 63.05
C THR A 38 -0.84 11.57 61.66
N LEU A 39 -1.66 12.60 61.49
CA LEU A 39 -2.16 13.04 60.18
C LEU A 39 -0.99 13.51 59.29
N SER A 40 -0.05 14.27 59.84
CA SER A 40 1.14 14.72 59.11
C SER A 40 2.02 13.53 58.65
N LYS A 41 2.24 12.54 59.53
CA LYS A 41 3.01 11.32 59.22
C LYS A 41 2.32 10.47 58.14
N THR A 42 0.99 10.31 58.25
CA THR A 42 0.21 9.55 57.22
C THR A 42 0.15 10.30 55.91
N SER A 43 0.03 11.61 55.89
CA SER A 43 0.07 12.44 54.69
C SER A 43 1.43 12.35 54.00
N ALA A 44 2.53 12.40 54.72
CA ALA A 44 3.89 12.22 54.18
C ALA A 44 4.07 10.80 53.57
N ALA A 45 3.58 9.77 54.26
CA ALA A 45 3.61 8.40 53.75
C ALA A 45 2.74 8.23 52.49
N LEU A 46 1.59 8.87 52.42
CA LEU A 46 0.71 8.86 51.25
C LEU A 46 1.41 9.51 50.05
N VAL A 47 2.13 10.61 50.23
CA VAL A 47 2.88 11.28 49.14
C VAL A 47 4.00 10.38 48.62
N THR A 48 4.72 9.68 49.47
CA THR A 48 5.77 8.73 49.06
C THR A 48 5.20 7.54 48.28
N VAL A 49 4.13 6.93 48.81
CA VAL A 49 3.46 5.78 48.13
C VAL A 49 2.85 6.20 46.80
N THR A 50 2.23 7.38 46.68
CA THR A 50 1.73 7.89 45.40
C THR A 50 2.87 8.15 44.41
N ALA A 51 4.01 8.68 44.85
CA ALA A 51 5.16 8.88 43.97
C ALA A 51 5.77 7.55 43.50
N GLU A 52 5.81 6.52 44.32
CA GLU A 52 6.26 5.17 43.94
C GLU A 52 5.28 4.51 42.96
N ARG A 53 4.00 4.60 43.24
CA ARG A 53 2.95 4.11 42.33
C ARG A 53 3.07 4.76 40.95
N ASP A 54 3.26 6.08 40.88
CA ASP A 54 3.38 6.80 39.63
C ASP A 54 4.67 6.44 38.87
N LYS A 55 5.76 6.16 39.56
CA LYS A 55 6.99 5.60 38.98
C LYS A 55 6.75 4.21 38.38
N LEU A 56 6.06 3.32 39.09
CA LEU A 56 5.72 1.97 38.61
C LEU A 56 4.75 2.01 37.40
N ARG A 57 3.74 2.86 37.45
CA ARG A 57 2.84 3.08 36.29
C ARG A 57 3.59 3.58 35.05
N HIS A 58 4.55 4.47 35.28
CA HIS A 58 5.40 4.97 34.21
C HIS A 58 6.28 3.86 33.60
N ALA A 59 6.93 3.04 34.43
CA ALA A 59 7.73 1.91 34.00
C ALA A 59 6.88 0.85 33.24
N TYR A 60 5.66 0.58 33.72
CA TYR A 60 4.71 -0.32 33.05
C TYR A 60 4.33 0.19 31.64
N ALA A 61 4.00 1.47 31.51
CA ALA A 61 3.69 2.08 30.23
C ALA A 61 4.88 2.04 29.24
N GLN A 62 6.11 2.18 29.76
CA GLN A 62 7.33 2.04 28.93
C GLN A 62 7.51 0.62 28.40
N LEU A 63 7.40 -0.38 29.26
CA LEU A 63 7.55 -1.78 28.87
C LEU A 63 6.46 -2.22 27.92
N LYS A 64 5.21 -1.76 28.12
CA LYS A 64 4.10 -2.00 27.20
C LYS A 64 4.40 -1.42 25.82
N GLY A 65 4.92 -0.20 25.73
CA GLY A 65 5.34 0.41 24.46
C GLY A 65 6.48 -0.34 23.78
N GLN A 66 7.47 -0.81 24.53
CA GLN A 66 8.57 -1.63 24.00
C GLN A 66 8.07 -2.98 23.47
N LEU A 67 7.15 -3.64 24.20
CA LEU A 67 6.55 -4.91 23.78
C LEU A 67 5.78 -4.75 22.46
N GLU A 68 5.04 -3.66 22.30
CA GLU A 68 4.28 -3.38 21.07
C GLU A 68 5.20 -3.11 19.88
N LEU A 69 6.32 -2.41 20.09
CA LEU A 69 7.36 -2.22 19.08
C LEU A 69 8.02 -3.55 18.68
N LEU A 70 8.37 -4.40 19.65
CA LEU A 70 8.94 -5.72 19.37
C LEU A 70 7.94 -6.61 18.63
N ARG A 71 6.65 -6.60 19.01
CA ARG A 71 5.59 -7.31 18.29
C ARG A 71 5.51 -6.87 16.83
N ARG A 72 5.57 -5.56 16.57
CA ARG A 72 5.59 -5.03 15.19
C ARG A 72 6.85 -5.42 14.43
N ARG A 73 8.03 -5.38 15.08
CA ARG A 73 9.30 -5.82 14.46
C ARG A 73 9.28 -7.30 14.12
N ILE A 74 8.80 -8.16 15.02
CA ILE A 74 8.63 -9.59 14.78
C ILE A 74 7.66 -9.82 13.63
N PHE A 75 6.54 -9.11 13.59
CA PHE A 75 5.57 -9.21 12.50
C PHE A 75 6.18 -8.82 11.15
N VAL A 76 6.91 -7.71 11.08
CA VAL A 76 7.61 -7.26 9.86
C VAL A 76 8.71 -8.26 9.49
N ALA A 77 9.54 -8.68 10.43
CA ALA A 77 10.62 -9.65 10.19
C ALA A 77 10.07 -11.02 9.74
N LYS A 78 8.94 -11.50 10.31
CA LYS A 78 8.25 -12.71 9.84
C LYS A 78 7.68 -12.54 8.42
N ALA A 79 7.12 -11.38 8.11
CA ALA A 79 6.65 -11.05 6.76
C ALA A 79 7.80 -11.01 5.75
N GLU A 80 8.98 -10.56 6.16
CA GLU A 80 10.21 -10.49 5.36
C GLU A 80 11.05 -11.77 5.42
N ARG A 81 10.63 -12.80 6.21
CA ARG A 81 11.36 -14.06 6.44
C ARG A 81 12.79 -13.88 6.95
N ILE A 82 13.00 -12.86 7.77
CA ILE A 82 14.25 -12.63 8.51
C ILE A 82 14.23 -13.52 9.76
N ASP A 83 15.41 -13.95 10.23
CA ASP A 83 15.52 -14.71 11.49
C ASP A 83 15.00 -13.86 12.67
N THR A 84 13.93 -14.33 13.31
CA THR A 84 13.25 -13.61 14.39
C THR A 84 13.66 -14.09 15.79
N ARG A 85 14.53 -15.09 15.90
CA ARG A 85 14.87 -15.73 17.18
C ARG A 85 15.31 -14.73 18.26
N GLN A 86 16.19 -13.80 17.89
CA GLN A 86 16.67 -12.79 18.83
C GLN A 86 15.54 -11.85 19.28
N LEU A 87 14.68 -11.42 18.35
CA LEU A 87 13.52 -10.56 18.64
C LEU A 87 12.46 -11.29 19.48
N GLU A 88 12.29 -12.59 19.29
CA GLU A 88 11.37 -13.44 20.08
C GLU A 88 11.87 -13.62 21.51
N ILE A 89 13.18 -13.76 21.71
CA ILE A 89 13.80 -13.80 23.05
C ILE A 89 13.58 -12.44 23.77
N GLU A 90 13.90 -11.32 23.10
CA GLU A 90 13.70 -9.98 23.64
C GLU A 90 12.22 -9.71 23.99
N PHE A 91 11.30 -10.19 23.15
CA PHE A 91 9.86 -10.10 23.40
C PHE A 91 9.45 -10.89 24.64
N ALA A 92 9.92 -12.14 24.80
CA ALA A 92 9.63 -12.99 25.95
C ALA A 92 10.16 -12.38 27.26
N GLU A 93 11.39 -11.86 27.25
CA GLU A 93 11.98 -11.18 28.42
C GLU A 93 11.22 -9.90 28.79
N THR A 94 10.86 -9.08 27.80
CA THR A 94 10.10 -7.84 28.03
C THR A 94 8.70 -8.13 28.55
N LYS A 95 8.06 -9.20 28.06
CA LYS A 95 6.75 -9.65 28.54
C LYS A 95 6.83 -10.15 29.97
N ALA A 96 7.84 -10.94 30.33
CA ALA A 96 8.04 -11.40 31.71
C ALA A 96 8.22 -10.24 32.70
N LYS A 97 8.98 -9.21 32.34
CA LYS A 97 9.14 -7.98 33.14
C LYS A 97 7.82 -7.20 33.28
N LEU A 98 7.01 -7.14 32.22
CA LEU A 98 5.70 -6.49 32.25
C LEU A 98 4.72 -7.23 33.17
N ASP A 99 4.70 -8.57 33.11
CA ASP A 99 3.85 -9.42 33.94
C ASP A 99 4.22 -9.31 35.46
N LEU A 100 5.52 -9.16 35.78
CA LEU A 100 5.99 -8.89 37.15
C LEU A 100 5.48 -7.53 37.65
N LEU A 101 5.66 -6.47 36.87
CA LEU A 101 5.18 -5.12 37.22
C LEU A 101 3.66 -5.05 37.33
N ALA A 102 2.92 -5.80 36.49
CA ALA A 102 1.46 -5.89 36.61
C ALA A 102 1.01 -6.53 37.94
N LYS A 103 1.76 -7.53 38.45
CA LYS A 103 1.52 -8.14 39.78
C LYS A 103 1.78 -7.16 40.89
N GLU A 104 2.85 -6.36 40.81
CA GLU A 104 3.19 -5.35 41.81
C GLU A 104 2.17 -4.19 41.86
N LEU A 105 1.57 -3.83 40.72
CA LEU A 105 0.55 -2.78 40.62
C LEU A 105 -0.86 -3.21 41.05
N GLY A 106 -1.10 -4.53 41.24
CA GLY A 106 -2.40 -5.08 41.62
C GLY A 106 -3.37 -5.18 40.42
N ALA A 107 -4.03 -6.31 40.28
CA ALA A 107 -4.89 -6.64 39.14
C ALA A 107 -6.14 -5.76 38.93
N GLY A 108 -6.44 -4.84 39.88
CA GLY A 108 -7.65 -4.00 39.88
C GLY A 108 -7.54 -2.66 39.13
N ASP A 109 -6.34 -2.20 38.84
CA ASP A 109 -6.09 -0.82 38.37
C ASP A 109 -5.71 -0.74 36.86
N LEU A 110 -5.78 -1.85 36.11
CA LEU A 110 -5.28 -1.95 34.72
C LEU A 110 -6.37 -2.24 33.68
N THR A 111 -7.66 -2.31 34.06
CA THR A 111 -8.75 -2.59 33.12
C THR A 111 -9.51 -1.33 32.74
N GLU A 112 -8.87 -0.47 31.94
CA GLU A 112 -9.59 0.41 31.02
C GLU A 112 -8.94 0.34 29.64
N GLY A 113 -9.65 -0.33 28.71
CA GLY A 113 -9.46 -0.24 27.27
C GLY A 113 -8.58 -1.32 26.62
N ALA A 114 -9.17 -2.44 26.27
CA ALA A 114 -9.10 -3.09 24.97
C ALA A 114 -9.60 -4.54 25.09
N SER A 115 -10.82 -4.76 24.65
CA SER A 115 -11.28 -6.09 24.27
C SER A 115 -10.74 -6.39 22.88
N ASP A 116 -9.70 -7.19 22.78
CA ASP A 116 -9.33 -7.88 21.55
C ASP A 116 -9.51 -9.38 21.78
N ASN A 117 -10.61 -9.86 21.26
CA ASN A 117 -10.86 -11.28 21.05
C ASN A 117 -9.99 -11.74 19.88
N ASP A 118 -8.80 -12.24 20.15
CA ASP A 118 -8.06 -13.09 19.22
C ASP A 118 -7.92 -14.47 19.83
N ASN A 119 -8.89 -15.30 19.46
CA ASN A 119 -8.91 -16.72 19.71
C ASN A 119 -8.16 -17.40 18.55
N ASP A 120 -6.84 -17.36 18.56
CA ASP A 120 -6.01 -18.20 17.70
C ASP A 120 -5.56 -19.43 18.46
N ASN A 121 -6.43 -20.43 18.38
CA ASN A 121 -6.13 -21.80 18.77
C ASN A 121 -5.59 -22.50 17.52
N ASP A 122 -4.28 -22.46 17.29
CA ASP A 122 -3.61 -23.28 16.28
C ASP A 122 -2.61 -24.23 16.94
N THR A 123 -3.16 -25.32 17.44
CA THR A 123 -2.43 -26.55 17.78
C THR A 123 -2.44 -27.46 16.57
N SER A 124 -1.43 -27.38 15.72
CA SER A 124 -1.15 -28.43 14.74
C SER A 124 -0.06 -29.35 15.26
N SER A 125 -0.47 -30.36 15.97
CA SER A 125 0.28 -31.63 16.13
C SER A 125 0.36 -32.31 14.78
N GLY A 126 1.59 -32.71 14.38
CA GLY A 126 1.81 -33.54 13.22
C GLY A 126 1.20 -34.91 13.39
N ASP A 127 0.53 -35.36 12.36
CA ASP A 127 0.34 -36.79 12.08
C ASP A 127 0.57 -37.03 10.59
N ASP A 128 1.50 -37.96 10.41
CA ASP A 128 1.91 -38.58 9.16
C ASP A 128 0.79 -39.54 8.75
N ASP A 129 -0.03 -39.17 7.77
CA ASP A 129 -0.98 -40.12 7.18
C ASP A 129 -0.88 -40.13 5.66
N GLY A 130 -0.52 -41.34 5.16
CA GLY A 130 -0.32 -41.69 3.78
C GLY A 130 -1.50 -41.33 2.89
N ARG A 131 -1.37 -40.23 2.14
CA ARG A 131 -2.27 -39.93 1.02
C ARG A 131 -1.85 -40.72 -0.20
N PRO A 132 -2.76 -41.53 -0.80
CA PRO A 132 -2.47 -42.28 -2.01
C PRO A 132 -2.08 -41.30 -3.14
N ALA A 133 -1.11 -41.71 -3.95
CA ALA A 133 -0.60 -40.97 -5.09
C ALA A 133 -1.77 -40.47 -5.95
N ARG A 134 -1.86 -39.14 -6.11
CA ARG A 134 -2.82 -38.49 -7.00
C ARG A 134 -2.58 -39.01 -8.41
N THR A 135 -3.46 -39.91 -8.87
CA THR A 135 -3.55 -40.30 -10.27
C THR A 135 -3.66 -39.02 -11.11
N LYS A 136 -2.75 -38.85 -12.08
CA LYS A 136 -2.81 -37.77 -13.08
C LYS A 136 -4.18 -37.85 -13.73
N LYS A 137 -5.08 -36.89 -13.38
CA LYS A 137 -6.34 -36.75 -14.11
C LYS A 137 -5.98 -36.50 -15.56
N LYS A 138 -6.43 -37.42 -16.43
CA LYS A 138 -6.37 -37.23 -17.89
C LYS A 138 -6.94 -35.85 -18.19
N SER A 139 -6.25 -35.04 -19.01
CA SER A 139 -6.75 -33.75 -19.47
C SER A 139 -8.14 -33.97 -20.07
N LYS A 140 -9.17 -33.40 -19.44
CA LYS A 140 -10.50 -33.36 -20.04
C LYS A 140 -10.35 -32.54 -21.31
N GLY A 141 -10.80 -33.09 -22.44
CA GLY A 141 -10.77 -32.43 -23.73
C GLY A 141 -11.37 -31.00 -23.69
N ARG A 142 -11.26 -30.26 -24.79
CA ARG A 142 -11.73 -28.86 -24.93
C ARG A 142 -13.12 -28.71 -24.29
N ARG A 143 -13.26 -27.77 -23.35
CA ARG A 143 -14.52 -27.52 -22.62
C ARG A 143 -15.63 -27.16 -23.60
N ASN A 144 -16.78 -27.81 -23.46
CA ASN A 144 -17.92 -27.54 -24.33
C ASN A 144 -18.76 -26.40 -23.73
N ILE A 145 -18.37 -25.15 -24.07
CA ILE A 145 -19.07 -23.92 -23.63
C ILE A 145 -20.52 -23.90 -24.12
N ARG A 146 -20.80 -24.57 -25.24
CA ARG A 146 -22.13 -24.62 -25.90
C ARG A 146 -23.21 -25.24 -24.99
N LEU A 147 -22.84 -26.16 -24.11
CA LEU A 147 -23.78 -26.93 -23.28
C LEU A 147 -24.04 -26.31 -21.90
N LEU A 148 -23.45 -25.15 -21.61
CA LEU A 148 -23.64 -24.51 -20.31
C LEU A 148 -24.96 -23.74 -20.28
N ASP A 149 -25.68 -23.83 -19.14
CA ASP A 149 -26.90 -23.04 -18.89
C ASP A 149 -26.53 -21.66 -18.34
N ILE A 150 -26.09 -20.78 -19.24
CA ILE A 150 -25.74 -19.39 -18.96
C ILE A 150 -26.30 -18.49 -20.05
N PRO A 151 -26.63 -17.21 -19.75
CA PRO A 151 -27.14 -16.29 -20.75
C PRO A 151 -26.24 -16.18 -21.96
N GLU A 152 -26.85 -16.11 -23.14
CA GLU A 152 -26.15 -16.06 -24.44
C GLU A 152 -26.24 -14.67 -25.05
N GLU A 153 -25.14 -14.21 -25.64
CA GLU A 153 -25.10 -13.04 -26.50
C GLU A 153 -24.47 -13.41 -27.85
N ARG A 154 -25.25 -13.29 -28.91
CA ARG A 154 -24.84 -13.60 -30.28
C ARG A 154 -24.30 -12.36 -30.96
N VAL A 155 -23.10 -12.44 -31.54
CA VAL A 155 -22.48 -11.41 -32.36
C VAL A 155 -22.23 -11.95 -33.74
N GLU A 156 -22.86 -11.36 -34.75
CA GLU A 156 -22.68 -11.72 -36.15
C GLU A 156 -21.52 -10.92 -36.74
N ILE A 157 -20.61 -11.62 -37.38
CA ILE A 157 -19.44 -11.06 -38.07
C ILE A 157 -19.68 -11.24 -39.54
N LEU A 158 -19.96 -10.14 -40.21
CA LEU A 158 -20.20 -10.07 -41.65
C LEU A 158 -18.92 -9.60 -42.35
N ASP A 159 -18.76 -10.00 -43.63
CA ASP A 159 -17.71 -9.44 -44.49
C ASP A 159 -18.32 -8.28 -45.31
N PRO A 160 -17.90 -7.01 -45.06
CA PRO A 160 -18.45 -5.86 -45.76
C PRO A 160 -18.21 -5.89 -47.27
N ALA A 161 -17.20 -6.61 -47.75
CA ALA A 161 -16.89 -6.71 -49.17
C ALA A 161 -17.81 -7.68 -49.90
N LEU A 162 -18.36 -8.68 -49.20
CA LEU A 162 -19.20 -9.75 -49.74
C LEU A 162 -20.68 -9.55 -49.42
N GLU A 163 -21.03 -8.81 -48.38
CA GLU A 163 -22.43 -8.58 -47.99
C GLU A 163 -23.18 -7.82 -49.11
N GLY A 164 -24.29 -8.40 -49.59
CA GLY A 164 -25.07 -7.88 -50.70
C GLY A 164 -24.56 -8.21 -52.10
N LYS A 165 -23.36 -8.84 -52.22
CA LYS A 165 -22.76 -9.24 -53.52
C LYS A 165 -22.67 -10.76 -53.66
N ALA A 166 -22.64 -11.51 -52.58
CA ALA A 166 -22.58 -12.96 -52.58
C ALA A 166 -23.71 -13.55 -51.73
N GLU A 167 -24.13 -14.76 -52.05
CA GLU A 167 -25.15 -15.49 -51.30
C GLU A 167 -24.60 -15.93 -49.97
N ARG A 168 -25.21 -15.47 -48.84
CA ARG A 168 -24.88 -15.91 -47.50
C ARG A 168 -25.59 -17.23 -47.23
N ILE A 169 -24.83 -18.31 -47.05
CA ILE A 169 -25.34 -19.66 -46.84
C ILE A 169 -25.42 -20.08 -45.38
N GLY A 170 -24.80 -19.34 -44.47
CA GLY A 170 -24.83 -19.67 -43.02
C GLY A 170 -23.80 -18.95 -42.21
N PHE A 171 -23.59 -19.46 -40.97
CA PHE A 171 -22.63 -18.92 -40.03
C PHE A 171 -21.77 -20.05 -39.41
N GLU A 172 -20.48 -19.80 -39.30
CA GLU A 172 -19.59 -20.60 -38.46
C GLU A 172 -19.60 -20.03 -37.05
N ASN A 173 -20.06 -20.79 -36.06
CA ASN A 173 -20.21 -20.34 -34.68
C ASN A 173 -18.99 -20.71 -33.82
N SER A 174 -18.46 -19.74 -33.10
CA SER A 174 -17.48 -19.92 -32.01
C SER A 174 -18.07 -19.42 -30.70
N TYR A 175 -17.65 -20.01 -29.57
CA TYR A 175 -18.21 -19.73 -28.27
C TYR A 175 -17.13 -19.23 -27.34
N LEU A 176 -17.41 -18.11 -26.63
CA LEU A 176 -16.53 -17.45 -25.67
C LEU A 176 -17.27 -17.19 -24.35
N PHE A 177 -16.54 -17.17 -23.24
CA PHE A 177 -17.08 -16.60 -22.00
C PHE A 177 -16.98 -15.09 -22.04
N GLY A 178 -18.10 -14.41 -21.83
CA GLY A 178 -18.18 -12.98 -21.63
C GLY A 178 -18.58 -12.64 -20.19
N ARG A 179 -18.44 -11.39 -19.78
CA ARG A 179 -18.89 -10.89 -18.47
C ARG A 179 -19.73 -9.64 -18.65
N ARG A 180 -20.89 -9.60 -18.01
CA ARG A 180 -21.68 -8.40 -17.75
C ARG A 180 -21.71 -8.13 -16.24
N ARG A 181 -22.10 -6.93 -15.82
CA ARG A 181 -22.22 -6.62 -14.37
C ARG A 181 -23.12 -7.60 -13.61
N ALA A 182 -24.11 -8.18 -14.28
CA ALA A 182 -25.07 -9.13 -13.70
C ALA A 182 -24.57 -10.59 -13.63
N GLY A 183 -23.43 -10.93 -14.22
CA GLY A 183 -22.93 -12.31 -14.19
C GLY A 183 -22.17 -12.72 -15.46
N THR A 184 -21.81 -14.00 -15.53
CA THR A 184 -21.14 -14.60 -16.67
C THR A 184 -22.14 -14.85 -17.81
N ILE A 185 -21.71 -14.59 -19.03
CA ILE A 185 -22.51 -14.82 -20.25
C ILE A 185 -21.74 -15.70 -21.23
N ARG A 186 -22.45 -16.36 -22.12
CA ARG A 186 -21.89 -17.02 -23.30
C ARG A 186 -21.96 -16.06 -24.48
N VAL A 187 -20.81 -15.67 -25.01
CA VAL A 187 -20.73 -14.89 -26.25
C VAL A 187 -20.60 -15.85 -27.43
N VAL A 188 -21.53 -15.79 -28.36
CA VAL A 188 -21.48 -16.56 -29.59
C VAL A 188 -20.94 -15.65 -30.69
N MET A 189 -19.74 -15.96 -31.20
CA MET A 189 -19.15 -15.33 -32.35
C MET A 189 -19.63 -16.07 -33.58
N ALA A 190 -20.59 -15.52 -34.33
CA ALA A 190 -21.16 -16.09 -35.52
C ALA A 190 -20.55 -15.41 -36.76
N ARG A 191 -19.64 -16.10 -37.42
CA ARG A 191 -19.00 -15.60 -38.65
C ARG A 191 -19.80 -16.04 -39.87
N ALA A 192 -20.22 -15.07 -40.71
CA ALA A 192 -20.98 -15.35 -41.93
C ALA A 192 -20.14 -16.14 -42.94
N THR A 193 -20.73 -17.14 -43.55
CA THR A 193 -20.12 -17.90 -44.65
C THR A 193 -20.88 -17.60 -45.90
N TYR A 194 -20.16 -17.23 -46.94
CA TYR A 194 -20.67 -16.81 -48.24
C TYR A 194 -20.29 -17.81 -49.32
N LYS A 195 -21.19 -18.01 -50.26
CA LYS A 195 -20.95 -18.75 -51.48
C LYS A 195 -20.66 -17.74 -52.59
N ILE A 196 -19.50 -17.84 -53.21
CA ILE A 196 -19.08 -17.04 -54.34
C ILE A 196 -19.05 -17.95 -55.56
N THR A 197 -19.83 -17.64 -56.60
CA THR A 197 -19.80 -18.35 -57.88
C THR A 197 -19.11 -17.43 -58.87
N ALA A 198 -17.96 -17.85 -59.40
CA ALA A 198 -17.23 -17.15 -60.45
C ALA A 198 -17.88 -17.35 -61.86
N ASP A 199 -17.47 -16.56 -62.80
CA ASP A 199 -18.02 -16.61 -64.20
C ASP A 199 -17.76 -17.96 -64.87
N ASP A 200 -16.72 -18.68 -64.44
CA ASP A 200 -16.40 -20.05 -64.94
C ASP A 200 -17.19 -21.15 -64.21
N GLN A 201 -18.24 -20.81 -63.45
CA GLN A 201 -19.06 -21.68 -62.61
C GLN A 201 -18.29 -22.34 -61.40
N THR A 202 -17.05 -21.98 -61.12
CA THR A 202 -16.38 -22.44 -59.91
C THR A 202 -17.03 -21.80 -58.69
N THR A 203 -17.33 -22.64 -57.69
CA THR A 203 -17.96 -22.19 -56.45
C THR A 203 -16.92 -22.25 -55.34
N THR A 204 -16.68 -21.12 -54.69
CA THR A 204 -15.83 -20.99 -53.49
C THR A 204 -16.65 -20.57 -52.27
N PHE A 205 -16.26 -21.08 -51.07
CA PHE A 205 -16.89 -20.71 -49.80
C PHE A 205 -15.90 -19.87 -49.01
N VAL A 206 -16.32 -18.67 -48.62
CA VAL A 206 -15.50 -17.72 -47.85
C VAL A 206 -16.21 -17.42 -46.53
N THR A 207 -15.52 -17.64 -45.42
CA THR A 207 -16.03 -17.26 -44.08
C THR A 207 -15.42 -15.94 -43.69
N ALA A 208 -16.23 -15.02 -43.14
CA ALA A 208 -15.80 -13.71 -42.67
C ALA A 208 -14.61 -13.86 -41.66
N ASP A 209 -13.64 -12.98 -41.77
CA ASP A 209 -12.43 -13.01 -40.96
C ASP A 209 -12.73 -12.91 -39.48
N LYS A 210 -11.94 -13.65 -38.67
CA LYS A 210 -12.05 -13.57 -37.23
C LYS A 210 -11.50 -12.22 -36.73
N PRO A 211 -12.23 -11.50 -35.86
CA PRO A 211 -11.69 -10.29 -35.21
C PRO A 211 -10.35 -10.57 -34.52
N LYS A 212 -9.44 -9.59 -34.52
CA LYS A 212 -8.17 -9.70 -33.82
C LYS A 212 -8.42 -9.82 -32.32
N GLU A 213 -7.71 -10.73 -31.68
CA GLU A 213 -7.81 -11.03 -30.24
C GLU A 213 -6.44 -10.83 -29.59
N ILE A 214 -6.43 -10.30 -28.36
CA ILE A 214 -5.19 -10.15 -27.58
C ILE A 214 -4.60 -11.51 -27.19
N TYR A 215 -5.44 -12.55 -27.06
CA TYR A 215 -5.06 -13.93 -26.79
C TYR A 215 -5.60 -14.83 -27.87
N ALA A 216 -4.74 -15.22 -28.80
CA ALA A 216 -5.14 -16.02 -29.95
C ALA A 216 -5.77 -17.36 -29.54
N ARG A 217 -6.89 -17.72 -30.16
CA ARG A 217 -7.68 -18.94 -29.88
C ARG A 217 -8.15 -19.03 -28.43
N GLY A 218 -8.29 -17.89 -27.74
CA GLY A 218 -8.81 -17.79 -26.38
C GLY A 218 -10.29 -18.19 -26.30
N ILE A 219 -10.71 -18.54 -25.08
CA ILE A 219 -12.12 -18.84 -24.75
C ILE A 219 -12.76 -17.74 -23.89
N LEU A 220 -12.00 -16.68 -23.56
CA LEU A 220 -12.46 -15.59 -22.74
C LEU A 220 -12.56 -14.31 -23.56
N ALA A 221 -13.73 -13.67 -23.52
CA ALA A 221 -13.95 -12.37 -24.13
C ALA A 221 -13.22 -11.26 -23.33
N PRO A 222 -12.92 -10.10 -23.94
CA PRO A 222 -12.24 -8.99 -23.26
C PRO A 222 -12.84 -8.59 -21.91
N SER A 223 -14.18 -8.54 -21.80
CA SER A 223 -14.88 -8.22 -20.56
C SER A 223 -14.64 -9.26 -19.44
N PHE A 224 -14.55 -10.54 -19.80
CA PHE A 224 -14.27 -11.59 -18.83
C PHE A 224 -12.80 -11.54 -18.36
N ILE A 225 -11.86 -11.31 -19.28
CA ILE A 225 -10.44 -11.14 -18.94
C ILE A 225 -10.27 -9.94 -18.01
N ALA A 226 -10.86 -8.78 -18.34
CA ALA A 226 -10.82 -7.59 -17.51
C ALA A 226 -11.35 -7.85 -16.08
N HIS A 227 -12.45 -8.58 -15.97
CA HIS A 227 -13.01 -9.00 -14.69
C HIS A 227 -12.02 -9.84 -13.86
N LEU A 228 -11.40 -10.85 -14.45
CA LEU A 228 -10.39 -11.69 -13.78
C LEU A 228 -9.20 -10.86 -13.29
N LEU A 229 -8.68 -9.97 -14.14
CA LEU A 229 -7.55 -9.11 -13.79
C LEU A 229 -7.91 -8.14 -12.66
N THR A 230 -9.10 -7.55 -12.71
CA THR A 230 -9.57 -6.62 -11.67
C THR A 230 -9.78 -7.34 -10.34
N LYS A 231 -10.38 -8.53 -10.33
CA LYS A 231 -10.54 -9.35 -9.11
C LYS A 231 -9.20 -9.62 -8.43
N LYS A 232 -8.18 -10.00 -9.19
CA LYS A 232 -6.87 -10.33 -8.62
C LYS A 232 -6.06 -9.07 -8.26
N PHE A 233 -5.89 -8.15 -9.20
CA PHE A 233 -4.88 -7.10 -9.08
C PHE A 233 -5.41 -5.82 -8.38
N ARG A 234 -6.72 -5.54 -8.46
CA ARG A 234 -7.32 -4.43 -7.73
C ARG A 234 -7.87 -4.86 -6.36
N TRP A 235 -8.55 -6.01 -6.31
CA TRP A 235 -9.25 -6.47 -5.10
C TRP A 235 -8.48 -7.52 -4.31
N GLY A 236 -7.30 -7.96 -4.79
CA GLY A 236 -6.41 -8.89 -4.09
C GLY A 236 -6.92 -10.33 -4.01
N MET A 237 -7.95 -10.70 -4.78
CA MET A 237 -8.51 -12.06 -4.76
C MET A 237 -7.55 -13.05 -5.44
N PRO A 238 -7.13 -14.14 -4.79
CA PRO A 238 -6.38 -15.20 -5.45
C PRO A 238 -7.26 -15.93 -6.47
N PHE A 239 -6.68 -16.36 -7.60
CA PHE A 239 -7.44 -17.02 -8.67
C PHE A 239 -8.17 -18.28 -8.20
N HIS A 240 -7.66 -18.98 -7.19
CA HIS A 240 -8.38 -20.10 -6.59
C HIS A 240 -9.77 -19.68 -6.05
N ARG A 241 -9.87 -18.52 -5.37
CA ARG A 241 -11.16 -18.00 -4.89
C ARG A 241 -12.05 -17.55 -6.04
N VAL A 242 -11.47 -16.94 -7.06
CA VAL A 242 -12.20 -16.57 -8.29
C VAL A 242 -12.73 -17.83 -8.99
N ALA A 243 -11.97 -18.92 -9.03
CA ALA A 243 -12.43 -20.19 -9.59
C ALA A 243 -13.64 -20.77 -8.81
N LEU A 244 -13.65 -20.64 -7.47
CA LEU A 244 -14.78 -21.06 -6.64
C LEU A 244 -16.02 -20.18 -6.88
N GLU A 245 -15.84 -18.86 -6.99
CA GLU A 245 -16.92 -17.92 -7.35
C GLU A 245 -17.54 -18.30 -8.69
N LEU A 246 -16.72 -18.48 -9.73
CA LEU A 246 -17.18 -18.86 -11.06
C LEU A 246 -17.86 -20.23 -11.09
N ALA A 247 -17.38 -21.17 -10.28
CA ALA A 247 -18.02 -22.49 -10.16
C ALA A 247 -19.44 -22.38 -9.59
N SER A 248 -19.70 -21.45 -8.68
CA SER A 248 -21.05 -21.16 -8.17
C SER A 248 -21.99 -20.55 -9.22
N GLU A 249 -21.43 -19.91 -10.25
CA GLU A 249 -22.14 -19.41 -11.44
C GLU A 249 -22.27 -20.49 -12.55
N GLY A 250 -21.89 -21.74 -12.29
CA GLY A 250 -21.91 -22.82 -13.28
C GLY A 250 -20.72 -22.83 -14.24
N VAL A 251 -19.70 -21.99 -14.02
CA VAL A 251 -18.53 -21.83 -14.91
C VAL A 251 -17.30 -22.48 -14.27
N ALA A 252 -16.89 -23.63 -14.79
CA ALA A 252 -15.67 -24.31 -14.36
C ALA A 252 -14.45 -23.74 -15.10
N LEU A 253 -13.65 -22.92 -14.46
CA LEU A 253 -12.40 -22.37 -14.99
C LEU A 253 -11.26 -22.62 -14.01
N ASP A 254 -10.16 -23.24 -14.48
CA ASP A 254 -9.01 -23.53 -13.60
C ASP A 254 -8.18 -22.28 -13.34
N ASP A 255 -7.64 -22.17 -12.15
CA ASP A 255 -6.71 -21.12 -11.74
C ASP A 255 -5.46 -21.04 -12.63
N SER A 256 -4.94 -22.21 -13.09
CA SER A 256 -3.82 -22.26 -14.04
C SER A 256 -4.15 -21.61 -15.40
N THR A 257 -5.40 -21.75 -15.86
CA THR A 257 -5.86 -21.06 -17.08
C THR A 257 -5.92 -19.55 -16.86
N MET A 258 -6.48 -19.10 -15.72
CA MET A 258 -6.51 -17.69 -15.36
C MET A 258 -5.11 -17.09 -15.22
N CYS A 259 -4.15 -17.82 -14.62
CA CYS A 259 -2.75 -17.40 -14.55
C CYS A 259 -2.14 -17.16 -15.93
N ARG A 260 -2.34 -18.09 -16.88
CA ARG A 260 -1.83 -17.93 -18.27
C ARG A 260 -2.44 -16.73 -18.99
N TYR A 261 -3.74 -16.48 -18.80
CA TYR A 261 -4.36 -15.27 -19.36
C TYR A 261 -3.78 -14.00 -18.75
N ALA A 262 -3.60 -13.97 -17.42
CA ALA A 262 -3.02 -12.81 -16.74
C ALA A 262 -1.58 -12.54 -17.18
N GLU A 263 -0.76 -13.58 -17.34
CA GLU A 263 0.61 -13.47 -17.82
C GLU A 263 0.66 -12.93 -19.25
N HIS A 264 -0.04 -13.60 -20.18
CA HIS A 264 -0.01 -13.23 -21.59
C HIS A 264 -0.58 -11.83 -21.84
N VAL A 265 -1.74 -11.54 -21.27
CA VAL A 265 -2.39 -10.23 -21.42
C VAL A 265 -1.57 -9.13 -20.74
N GLY A 266 -1.05 -9.39 -19.53
CA GLY A 266 -0.20 -8.44 -18.81
C GLY A 266 1.10 -8.13 -19.57
N ALA A 267 1.74 -9.14 -20.15
CA ALA A 267 2.92 -8.94 -21.01
C ALA A 267 2.57 -8.09 -22.24
N THR A 268 1.44 -8.40 -22.91
CA THR A 268 1.00 -7.65 -24.11
C THR A 268 0.64 -6.19 -23.78
N LEU A 269 0.02 -5.94 -22.63
CA LEU A 269 -0.31 -4.59 -22.16
C LEU A 269 0.94 -3.76 -21.77
N GLY A 270 2.10 -4.40 -21.62
CA GLY A 270 3.38 -3.76 -21.31
C GLY A 270 3.73 -2.65 -22.30
N CYS A 271 3.37 -2.77 -23.59
CA CYS A 271 3.64 -1.72 -24.58
C CYS A 271 2.98 -0.37 -24.26
N VAL A 272 1.83 -0.37 -23.59
CA VAL A 272 1.17 0.86 -23.12
C VAL A 272 1.91 1.42 -21.90
N VAL A 273 2.34 0.55 -20.99
CA VAL A 273 3.11 0.96 -19.80
C VAL A 273 4.49 1.52 -20.20
N ASP A 274 5.16 0.91 -21.18
CA ASP A 274 6.42 1.40 -21.73
C ASP A 274 6.27 2.79 -22.36
N ALA A 275 5.15 3.05 -23.06
CA ALA A 275 4.85 4.37 -23.59
C ALA A 275 4.62 5.41 -22.47
N MET A 276 3.92 5.02 -21.39
CA MET A 276 3.74 5.85 -20.19
C MET A 276 5.09 6.16 -19.50
N ALA A 277 5.94 5.15 -19.34
CA ALA A 277 7.26 5.32 -18.72
C ALA A 277 8.17 6.24 -19.55
N LYS A 278 8.17 6.09 -20.89
CA LYS A 278 8.91 6.98 -21.81
C LYS A 278 8.45 8.43 -21.69
N GLU A 279 7.13 8.68 -21.68
CA GLU A 279 6.61 10.04 -21.46
C GLU A 279 7.02 10.58 -20.10
N ALA A 280 6.87 9.79 -19.03
CA ALA A 280 7.23 10.18 -17.67
C ALA A 280 8.72 10.58 -17.57
N MET A 281 9.62 9.78 -18.12
CA MET A 281 11.06 10.07 -18.13
C MET A 281 11.41 11.33 -18.91
N ALA A 282 10.65 11.66 -19.95
CA ALA A 282 10.88 12.85 -20.80
C ALA A 282 10.28 14.12 -20.22
N THR A 283 9.15 14.05 -19.51
CA THR A 283 8.33 15.23 -19.20
C THR A 283 8.05 15.45 -17.72
N ALA A 284 8.24 14.44 -16.87
CA ALA A 284 7.91 14.57 -15.46
C ALA A 284 8.82 15.60 -14.76
N PHE A 285 8.22 16.41 -13.90
CA PHE A 285 8.93 17.31 -13.01
C PHE A 285 9.51 16.56 -11.80
N CYS A 286 8.72 15.66 -11.21
CA CYS A 286 9.11 14.86 -10.05
C CYS A 286 8.64 13.42 -10.20
N LEU A 287 9.55 12.47 -10.03
CA LEU A 287 9.24 11.06 -9.90
C LEU A 287 9.27 10.66 -8.43
N SER A 288 8.16 10.13 -7.92
CA SER A 288 8.12 9.58 -6.56
C SER A 288 8.21 8.05 -6.64
N THR A 289 9.07 7.43 -5.85
CA THR A 289 9.32 5.98 -5.90
C THR A 289 9.35 5.36 -4.51
N ASP A 290 9.00 4.09 -4.46
CA ASP A 290 9.11 3.23 -3.28
C ASP A 290 9.12 1.77 -3.75
N ALA A 291 9.52 0.83 -2.90
CA ALA A 291 9.64 -0.57 -3.27
C ALA A 291 9.00 -1.51 -2.24
N THR A 292 8.49 -2.64 -2.72
CA THR A 292 7.97 -3.70 -1.84
C THR A 292 8.47 -5.07 -2.28
N GLY A 293 8.87 -5.89 -1.29
CA GLY A 293 9.31 -7.27 -1.55
C GLY A 293 8.14 -8.19 -1.89
N ILE A 294 8.36 -9.09 -2.84
CA ILE A 294 7.44 -10.13 -3.28
C ILE A 294 8.15 -11.48 -3.33
N ALA A 295 7.37 -12.57 -3.22
CA ALA A 295 7.89 -13.92 -3.35
C ALA A 295 7.72 -14.41 -4.81
N ILE A 296 8.78 -14.96 -5.38
CA ILE A 296 8.81 -15.55 -6.72
C ILE A 296 9.09 -17.03 -6.60
N GLN A 297 8.25 -17.86 -7.20
CA GLN A 297 8.50 -19.28 -7.25
C GLN A 297 9.66 -19.58 -8.20
N PRO A 298 10.76 -20.20 -7.72
CA PRO A 298 11.86 -20.51 -8.61
C PRO A 298 11.50 -21.65 -9.57
N ALA A 299 12.22 -21.75 -10.69
CA ALA A 299 12.12 -22.88 -11.60
C ALA A 299 12.37 -24.20 -10.83
N ARG A 300 11.56 -25.23 -11.11
CA ARG A 300 11.72 -26.53 -10.46
C ARG A 300 13.05 -27.17 -10.86
N LEU A 301 13.89 -27.39 -9.87
CA LEU A 301 15.11 -28.17 -10.08
C LEU A 301 14.82 -29.67 -10.03
N PRO A 302 15.39 -30.48 -10.94
CA PRO A 302 15.23 -31.93 -10.91
C PRO A 302 15.67 -32.49 -9.55
N GLY A 303 14.87 -33.41 -9.00
CA GLY A 303 15.18 -34.11 -7.73
C GLY A 303 14.83 -33.36 -6.44
N ARG A 304 14.42 -32.08 -6.47
CA ARG A 304 13.99 -31.35 -5.27
C ARG A 304 12.47 -31.32 -5.13
N LYS A 305 11.96 -31.87 -4.01
CA LYS A 305 10.51 -31.92 -3.70
C LYS A 305 9.96 -30.56 -3.27
N ARG A 306 10.74 -29.73 -2.58
CA ARG A 306 10.37 -28.39 -2.12
C ARG A 306 11.53 -27.42 -2.32
N GLN A 307 11.22 -26.21 -2.74
CA GLN A 307 12.17 -25.12 -2.99
C GLN A 307 11.59 -23.82 -2.42
N ALA A 308 12.39 -23.07 -1.65
CA ALA A 308 11.97 -21.78 -1.13
C ALA A 308 11.79 -20.77 -2.28
N CYS A 309 10.80 -19.89 -2.15
CA CYS A 309 10.63 -18.81 -3.09
C CYS A 309 11.84 -17.85 -3.06
N ALA A 310 12.24 -17.37 -4.22
CA ALA A 310 13.18 -16.27 -4.33
C ALA A 310 12.50 -14.95 -3.93
N LYS A 311 13.28 -13.99 -3.46
CA LYS A 311 12.79 -12.64 -3.18
C LYS A 311 12.96 -11.78 -4.43
N GLY A 312 11.88 -11.20 -4.91
CA GLY A 312 11.86 -10.15 -5.93
C GLY A 312 11.26 -8.86 -5.36
N HIS A 313 11.23 -7.80 -6.15
CA HIS A 313 10.73 -6.49 -5.71
C HIS A 313 9.89 -5.84 -6.80
N PHE A 314 8.80 -5.20 -6.38
CA PHE A 314 8.11 -4.22 -7.21
C PHE A 314 8.55 -2.82 -6.76
N PHE A 315 9.01 -2.05 -7.71
CA PHE A 315 9.16 -0.62 -7.56
C PHE A 315 7.92 0.06 -8.13
N VAL A 316 7.40 1.05 -7.44
CA VAL A 316 6.37 1.94 -7.96
C VAL A 316 7.02 3.25 -8.35
N VAL A 317 6.60 3.83 -9.46
CA VAL A 317 6.98 5.17 -9.88
C VAL A 317 5.71 5.97 -10.15
N LEU A 318 5.57 7.09 -9.44
CA LEU A 318 4.55 8.09 -9.69
C LEU A 318 5.21 9.27 -10.40
N ALA A 319 4.79 9.53 -11.63
CA ALA A 319 5.25 10.67 -12.41
C ALA A 319 4.24 11.81 -12.23
N ASP A 320 4.53 12.75 -11.36
CA ASP A 320 3.67 13.88 -11.00
C ASP A 320 2.23 13.46 -10.63
N LYS A 321 1.26 13.83 -11.48
CA LYS A 321 -0.15 13.41 -11.42
C LYS A 321 -0.59 12.70 -12.70
N ASP A 322 0.37 12.30 -13.53
CA ASP A 322 0.12 11.83 -14.88
C ASP A 322 0.09 10.31 -14.98
N HIS A 323 1.09 9.65 -14.40
CA HIS A 323 1.23 8.21 -14.50
C HIS A 323 1.63 7.57 -13.18
N VAL A 324 1.15 6.36 -12.98
CA VAL A 324 1.64 5.41 -11.96
C VAL A 324 2.04 4.15 -12.69
N PHE A 325 3.29 3.73 -12.54
CA PHE A 325 3.72 2.47 -13.11
C PHE A 325 4.59 1.68 -12.13
N PHE A 326 4.55 0.37 -12.29
CA PHE A 326 5.31 -0.58 -11.49
C PHE A 326 6.33 -1.28 -12.37
N GLU A 327 7.47 -1.55 -11.80
CA GLU A 327 8.52 -2.32 -12.43
C GLU A 327 8.96 -3.47 -11.53
N TYR A 328 9.09 -4.65 -12.11
CA TYR A 328 9.61 -5.81 -11.41
C TYR A 328 11.13 -5.83 -11.51
N GLN A 329 11.79 -5.96 -10.36
CA GLN A 329 13.22 -6.17 -10.30
C GLN A 329 13.54 -7.43 -9.47
N PRO A 330 14.41 -8.33 -9.97
CA PRO A 330 14.76 -9.54 -9.24
C PRO A 330 15.60 -9.25 -7.99
N LYS A 331 16.25 -8.08 -7.93
CA LYS A 331 17.11 -7.65 -6.83
C LYS A 331 16.82 -6.21 -6.42
N HIS A 332 17.02 -5.93 -5.14
CA HIS A 332 16.91 -4.57 -4.57
C HIS A 332 18.29 -3.95 -4.48
N THR A 333 18.80 -3.46 -5.60
CA THR A 333 20.18 -2.95 -5.74
C THR A 333 20.22 -1.58 -6.38
N SER A 334 21.31 -0.84 -6.14
CA SER A 334 21.55 0.45 -6.79
C SER A 334 21.62 0.36 -8.30
N GLU A 335 22.15 -0.75 -8.84
CA GLU A 335 22.19 -1.00 -10.28
C GLU A 335 20.80 -1.05 -10.91
N ALA A 336 19.84 -1.75 -10.25
CA ALA A 336 18.44 -1.80 -10.70
C ALA A 336 17.82 -0.40 -10.71
N VAL A 337 18.03 0.38 -9.64
CA VAL A 337 17.53 1.76 -9.54
C VAL A 337 18.14 2.66 -10.61
N CYS A 338 19.46 2.62 -10.81
CA CYS A 338 20.12 3.40 -11.85
C CYS A 338 19.64 3.04 -13.26
N SER A 339 19.32 1.76 -13.52
CA SER A 339 18.73 1.32 -14.79
C SER A 339 17.33 1.91 -15.01
N MET A 340 16.47 1.87 -13.98
CA MET A 340 15.09 2.37 -14.04
C MET A 340 15.02 3.88 -14.30
N PHE A 341 15.90 4.66 -13.70
CA PHE A 341 15.89 6.13 -13.78
C PHE A 341 16.97 6.70 -14.71
N ARG A 342 17.50 5.89 -15.60
CA ARG A 342 18.59 6.28 -16.48
C ARG A 342 18.22 7.50 -17.34
N GLY A 343 19.01 8.56 -17.22
CA GLY A 343 18.84 9.80 -17.97
C GLY A 343 17.81 10.76 -17.44
N PHE A 344 17.14 10.46 -16.31
CA PHE A 344 16.23 11.41 -15.68
C PHE A 344 17.00 12.51 -14.95
N LYS A 345 16.57 13.78 -15.13
CA LYS A 345 17.26 14.98 -14.64
C LYS A 345 16.43 15.83 -13.65
N GLY A 346 15.16 15.44 -13.41
CA GLY A 346 14.24 16.17 -12.52
C GLY A 346 14.44 15.81 -11.04
N TYR A 347 13.39 15.97 -10.27
CA TYR A 347 13.37 15.59 -8.85
C TYR A 347 12.98 14.12 -8.69
N ILE A 348 13.66 13.41 -7.77
CA ILE A 348 13.25 12.06 -7.37
C ILE A 348 12.96 12.07 -5.87
N GLN A 349 11.72 11.71 -5.52
CA GLN A 349 11.29 11.55 -4.14
C GLN A 349 11.31 10.07 -3.76
N ALA A 350 12.17 9.71 -2.79
CA ALA A 350 12.32 8.34 -2.31
C ALA A 350 12.42 8.29 -0.77
N ASP A 351 12.39 7.08 -0.20
CA ASP A 351 12.91 6.86 1.14
C ASP A 351 14.45 6.97 1.09
N ALA A 352 15.10 7.37 2.17
CA ALA A 352 16.56 7.49 2.20
C ALA A 352 17.24 6.12 2.33
N HIS A 353 16.89 5.16 1.47
CA HIS A 353 17.53 3.87 1.39
C HIS A 353 18.79 3.96 0.53
N CYS A 354 19.89 3.33 0.96
CA CYS A 354 21.21 3.44 0.32
C CYS A 354 21.25 3.00 -1.16
N ILE A 355 20.25 2.25 -1.64
CA ILE A 355 20.17 1.88 -3.07
C ILE A 355 19.99 3.08 -3.99
N TYR A 356 19.47 4.21 -3.49
CA TYR A 356 19.29 5.43 -4.27
C TYR A 356 20.54 6.33 -4.28
N ASP A 357 21.51 6.10 -3.39
CA ASP A 357 22.72 6.95 -3.27
C ASP A 357 23.51 7.02 -4.60
N ALA A 358 23.61 5.90 -5.32
CA ALA A 358 24.30 5.84 -6.60
C ALA A 358 23.61 6.73 -7.67
N LEU A 359 22.28 6.74 -7.68
CA LEU A 359 21.47 7.56 -8.58
C LEU A 359 21.75 9.06 -8.37
N PHE A 360 21.77 9.51 -7.12
CA PHE A 360 22.02 10.92 -6.79
C PHE A 360 23.48 11.34 -6.95
N ARG A 361 24.43 10.38 -6.92
CA ARG A 361 25.82 10.64 -7.32
C ARG A 361 26.00 10.80 -8.83
N GLY A 362 25.02 10.38 -9.63
CA GLY A 362 25.01 10.53 -11.07
C GLY A 362 25.40 9.26 -11.85
N ASP A 363 25.39 8.07 -11.21
CA ASP A 363 25.73 6.81 -11.87
C ASP A 363 24.70 6.40 -12.96
N ALA A 364 23.51 7.03 -12.97
CA ALA A 364 22.46 6.82 -13.96
C ALA A 364 22.45 7.85 -15.12
N ARG A 365 23.42 8.76 -15.18
CA ARG A 365 23.53 9.75 -16.27
C ARG A 365 23.79 9.04 -17.61
N ILE A 366 23.27 9.64 -18.70
CA ILE A 366 23.59 9.20 -20.06
C ILE A 366 24.92 9.82 -20.49
N ASP A 367 25.10 11.11 -20.20
CA ASP A 367 26.31 11.87 -20.46
C ASP A 367 26.91 12.35 -19.13
N GLU A 368 28.25 12.35 -19.02
CA GLU A 368 28.94 12.80 -17.81
C GLU A 368 28.70 14.29 -17.50
N SER A 369 28.40 15.09 -18.52
CA SER A 369 28.03 16.51 -18.39
C SER A 369 26.62 16.73 -17.85
N ASP A 370 25.77 15.69 -17.86
CA ASP A 370 24.38 15.78 -17.38
C ASP A 370 24.33 15.95 -15.86
N LYS A 371 23.43 16.82 -15.40
CA LYS A 371 23.16 16.94 -13.97
C LYS A 371 22.42 15.67 -13.49
N PRO A 372 22.83 15.08 -12.34
CA PRO A 372 22.05 14.02 -11.71
C PRO A 372 20.71 14.55 -11.20
N PRO A 373 19.71 13.68 -10.98
CA PRO A 373 18.44 14.10 -10.40
C PRO A 373 18.62 14.64 -8.98
N ASP A 374 17.76 15.57 -8.59
CA ASP A 374 17.73 16.12 -7.23
C ASP A 374 16.94 15.22 -6.28
N GLU A 375 17.55 14.81 -5.17
CA GLU A 375 16.88 14.02 -4.13
C GLU A 375 15.87 14.85 -3.35
N VAL A 376 14.65 14.31 -3.15
CA VAL A 376 13.64 14.86 -2.23
C VAL A 376 13.30 13.78 -1.21
N ALA A 377 13.66 14.00 0.05
CA ALA A 377 13.40 13.02 1.11
C ALA A 377 11.99 13.15 1.69
N CYS A 378 11.55 12.08 2.35
CA CYS A 378 10.21 11.96 2.93
C CYS A 378 10.20 12.29 4.43
N TRP A 379 9.50 13.35 4.83
CA TRP A 379 9.32 13.71 6.25
C TRP A 379 8.51 12.68 7.05
N SER A 380 7.66 11.88 6.40
CA SER A 380 6.96 10.79 7.10
C SER A 380 7.92 9.75 7.63
N HIS A 381 9.00 9.43 6.90
CA HIS A 381 10.07 8.53 7.36
C HIS A 381 10.89 9.14 8.50
N ALA A 382 11.27 10.41 8.40
CA ALA A 382 11.93 11.13 9.49
C ALA A 382 11.06 11.14 10.76
N ARG A 383 9.77 11.49 10.63
CA ARG A 383 8.79 11.48 11.73
C ARG A 383 8.67 10.09 12.38
N ARG A 384 8.62 9.01 11.59
CA ARG A 384 8.54 7.64 12.10
C ARG A 384 9.74 7.30 12.98
N LYS A 385 10.97 7.61 12.53
CA LYS A 385 12.20 7.39 13.32
C LYS A 385 12.21 8.17 14.63
N VAL A 386 11.78 9.43 14.61
CA VAL A 386 11.65 10.26 15.82
C VAL A 386 10.57 9.70 16.75
N TRP A 387 9.44 9.24 16.20
CA TRP A 387 8.36 8.63 16.98
C TRP A 387 8.83 7.34 17.67
N GLU A 388 9.54 6.46 16.94
CA GLU A 388 10.15 5.25 17.52
C GLU A 388 11.12 5.61 18.67
N ALA A 389 11.95 6.64 18.49
CA ALA A 389 12.82 7.14 19.53
C ALA A 389 12.03 7.68 20.74
N ALA A 390 10.96 8.47 20.51
CA ALA A 390 10.12 9.01 21.56
C ALA A 390 9.40 7.94 22.39
N VAL A 391 8.92 6.86 21.75
CA VAL A 391 8.25 5.75 22.44
C VAL A 391 9.22 4.97 23.32
N VAL A 392 10.45 4.73 22.84
CA VAL A 392 11.45 3.93 23.54
C VAL A 392 12.12 4.72 24.67
N THR A 393 12.57 5.96 24.40
CA THR A 393 13.40 6.72 25.33
C THR A 393 12.61 7.67 26.22
N LYS A 394 11.43 8.13 25.74
CA LYS A 394 10.60 9.19 26.35
C LYS A 394 11.33 10.51 26.56
N GLU A 395 12.44 10.70 25.89
CA GLU A 395 13.22 11.92 25.95
C GLU A 395 12.39 13.14 25.49
N PRO A 396 12.45 14.26 26.25
CA PRO A 396 11.72 15.47 25.88
C PRO A 396 12.07 15.98 24.47
N ALA A 397 13.33 15.86 24.06
CA ALA A 397 13.79 16.28 22.74
C ALA A 397 13.11 15.51 21.59
N ALA A 398 12.80 14.21 21.77
CA ALA A 398 12.06 13.46 20.75
C ALA A 398 10.61 13.95 20.64
N ARG A 399 9.96 14.32 21.75
CA ARG A 399 8.61 14.90 21.73
C ARG A 399 8.60 16.27 21.09
N GLU A 400 9.59 17.10 21.39
CA GLU A 400 9.75 18.41 20.76
C GLU A 400 9.96 18.29 19.26
N ALA A 401 10.80 17.36 18.79
CA ALA A 401 10.97 17.08 17.36
C ALA A 401 9.65 16.70 16.69
N LEU A 402 8.84 15.83 17.34
CA LEU A 402 7.52 15.46 16.80
C LEU A 402 6.57 16.65 16.68
N LEU A 403 6.54 17.55 17.67
CA LEU A 403 5.72 18.75 17.65
C LEU A 403 6.15 19.70 16.52
N ARG A 404 7.46 19.95 16.38
CA ARG A 404 8.01 20.77 15.28
C ARG A 404 7.69 20.18 13.91
N ILE A 405 7.86 18.85 13.72
CA ILE A 405 7.50 18.15 12.48
C ILE A 405 5.99 18.22 12.25
N GLN A 406 5.16 18.06 13.28
CA GLN A 406 3.70 18.16 13.15
C GLN A 406 3.26 19.56 12.68
N THR A 407 3.92 20.61 13.15
CA THR A 407 3.66 21.98 12.69
C THR A 407 3.94 22.13 11.21
N LEU A 408 5.03 21.53 10.70
CA LEU A 408 5.31 21.53 9.24
C LEU A 408 4.21 20.84 8.44
N PHE A 409 3.75 19.66 8.89
CA PHE A 409 2.64 18.95 8.24
C PHE A 409 1.35 19.76 8.23
N LYS A 410 1.03 20.43 9.34
CA LYS A 410 -0.17 21.27 9.43
C LYS A 410 -0.11 22.45 8.46
N LEU A 411 1.02 23.13 8.36
CA LEU A 411 1.21 24.20 7.38
C LEU A 411 1.01 23.73 5.94
N GLU A 412 1.55 22.55 5.60
CA GLU A 412 1.38 21.95 4.26
C GLU A 412 -0.08 21.58 3.98
N GLU A 413 -0.82 21.08 4.99
CA GLU A 413 -2.25 20.81 4.89
C GLU A 413 -3.05 22.09 4.68
N ASP A 414 -2.79 23.12 5.48
CA ASP A 414 -3.44 24.43 5.38
C ASP A 414 -3.21 25.07 4.00
N TRP A 415 -2.05 24.84 3.38
CA TRP A 415 -1.70 25.38 2.07
C TRP A 415 -1.95 24.45 0.89
N ALA A 416 -2.56 23.28 1.11
CA ALA A 416 -2.80 22.30 0.05
C ALA A 416 -3.64 22.83 -1.11
N HIS A 417 -4.56 23.79 -0.82
CA HIS A 417 -5.44 24.44 -1.79
C HIS A 417 -4.74 25.55 -2.63
N LEU A 418 -3.55 26.02 -2.21
CA LEU A 418 -2.84 27.11 -2.89
C LEU A 418 -2.21 26.63 -4.21
N ALA A 419 -2.14 27.54 -5.18
CA ALA A 419 -1.35 27.33 -6.40
C ALA A 419 0.14 27.14 -6.07
N PRO A 420 0.91 26.38 -6.89
CA PRO A 420 2.32 26.09 -6.61
C PRO A 420 3.17 27.33 -6.32
N LYS A 421 3.00 28.42 -7.06
CA LYS A 421 3.73 29.68 -6.84
C LYS A 421 3.44 30.27 -5.45
N GLN A 422 2.16 30.35 -5.08
CA GLN A 422 1.75 30.89 -3.77
C GLN A 422 2.26 29.99 -2.62
N ARG A 423 2.22 28.67 -2.80
CA ARG A 423 2.75 27.71 -1.84
C ARG A 423 4.27 27.87 -1.67
N HIS A 424 5.01 28.04 -2.77
CA HIS A 424 6.43 28.33 -2.73
C HIS A 424 6.73 29.59 -1.93
N GLU A 425 6.04 30.71 -2.20
CA GLU A 425 6.21 31.97 -1.47
C GLU A 425 5.95 31.81 0.04
N ARG A 426 4.89 31.07 0.42
CA ARG A 426 4.60 30.76 1.83
C ARG A 426 5.70 29.92 2.47
N ARG A 427 6.19 28.90 1.78
CA ARG A 427 7.30 28.06 2.25
C ARG A 427 8.58 28.84 2.46
N GLN A 428 8.94 29.74 1.54
CA GLN A 428 10.12 30.59 1.68
C GLN A 428 10.03 31.50 2.91
N ARG A 429 8.86 32.08 3.16
CA ARG A 429 8.67 33.05 4.25
C ARG A 429 8.51 32.39 5.62
N VAL A 430 7.87 31.22 5.71
CA VAL A 430 7.49 30.58 6.97
C VAL A 430 8.27 29.29 7.19
N THR A 431 8.20 28.34 6.25
CA THR A 431 8.73 26.99 6.45
C THR A 431 10.26 26.97 6.44
N ARG A 432 10.90 27.74 5.55
CA ARG A 432 12.37 27.77 5.45
C ARG A 432 13.05 28.21 6.76
N PRO A 433 12.67 29.33 7.41
CA PRO A 433 13.22 29.69 8.73
C PRO A 433 12.96 28.62 9.80
N MET A 434 11.76 28.03 9.82
CA MET A 434 11.44 26.96 10.77
C MET A 434 12.34 25.73 10.57
N LEU A 435 12.68 25.38 9.32
CA LEU A 435 13.61 24.31 9.02
C LEU A 435 15.04 24.65 9.46
N ASP A 436 15.47 25.89 9.29
CA ASP A 436 16.78 26.37 9.75
C ASP A 436 16.92 26.23 11.27
N GLU A 437 15.91 26.67 12.01
CA GLU A 437 15.84 26.51 13.46
C GLU A 437 15.76 25.03 13.88
N PHE A 438 14.95 24.21 13.16
CA PHE A 438 14.84 22.80 13.45
C PHE A 438 16.19 22.08 13.32
N PHE A 439 16.91 22.29 12.22
CA PHE A 439 18.17 21.62 11.98
C PHE A 439 19.29 22.11 12.91
N ALA A 440 19.36 23.41 13.20
CA ALA A 440 20.31 23.95 14.18
C ALA A 440 20.07 23.35 15.58
N TRP A 441 18.81 23.28 16.00
CA TRP A 441 18.44 22.64 17.25
C TRP A 441 18.73 21.12 17.25
N ALA A 442 18.43 20.43 16.15
CA ALA A 442 18.66 18.99 16.01
C ALA A 442 20.15 18.63 16.05
N GLU A 443 21.04 19.48 15.53
CA GLU A 443 22.49 19.34 15.68
C GLU A 443 22.90 19.36 17.16
N GLY A 444 22.41 20.32 17.95
CA GLY A 444 22.67 20.39 19.37
C GLY A 444 22.15 19.18 20.16
N VAL A 445 21.00 18.59 19.74
CA VAL A 445 20.50 17.35 20.33
C VAL A 445 21.40 16.18 19.94
N PHE A 446 21.76 16.06 18.66
CA PHE A 446 22.57 14.96 18.15
C PHE A 446 23.94 14.91 18.80
N GLU A 447 24.62 16.05 19.01
CA GLU A 447 25.91 16.11 19.70
C GLU A 447 25.86 15.50 21.10
N ARG A 448 24.76 15.67 21.82
CA ARG A 448 24.58 15.09 23.17
C ARG A 448 24.33 13.58 23.16
N VAL A 449 23.70 13.05 22.07
CA VAL A 449 23.26 11.64 22.03
C VAL A 449 24.12 10.75 21.13
N ARG A 450 25.00 11.31 20.27
CA ARG A 450 25.77 10.55 19.26
C ARG A 450 26.71 9.51 19.87
N ALA A 451 27.24 9.77 21.07
CA ALA A 451 28.14 8.85 21.76
C ALA A 451 27.42 7.59 22.27
N VAL A 452 26.11 7.68 22.49
CA VAL A 452 25.28 6.56 22.96
C VAL A 452 24.54 5.98 21.76
N ARG A 453 24.98 4.80 21.28
CA ARG A 453 24.27 4.10 20.20
C ARG A 453 22.85 3.76 20.65
N GLY A 454 21.83 4.45 20.06
CA GLY A 454 20.44 4.27 20.47
C GLY A 454 19.46 4.91 19.49
N PRO A 455 18.15 4.78 19.77
CA PRO A 455 17.08 5.29 18.90
C PRO A 455 17.17 6.80 18.66
N MET A 456 17.59 7.59 19.67
CA MET A 456 17.78 9.05 19.55
C MET A 456 18.88 9.39 18.55
N ALA A 457 20.06 8.77 18.69
CA ALA A 457 21.19 8.98 17.76
C ALA A 457 20.82 8.54 16.33
N THR A 458 20.05 7.46 16.20
CA THR A 458 19.57 6.97 14.90
C THR A 458 18.60 7.96 14.27
N ALA A 459 17.61 8.48 15.01
CA ALA A 459 16.58 9.37 14.49
C ALA A 459 17.16 10.75 14.10
N PHE A 460 17.92 11.38 14.99
CA PHE A 460 18.53 12.69 14.73
C PHE A 460 19.66 12.60 13.69
N GLY A 461 20.47 11.55 13.74
CA GLY A 461 21.50 11.28 12.72
C GLY A 461 20.90 11.05 11.33
N TYR A 462 19.75 10.39 11.23
CA TYR A 462 19.00 10.27 9.96
C TYR A 462 18.56 11.64 9.44
N ALA A 463 17.89 12.44 10.28
CA ALA A 463 17.41 13.75 9.87
C ALA A 463 18.56 14.67 9.40
N LEU A 464 19.69 14.66 10.09
CA LEU A 464 20.85 15.47 9.75
C LEU A 464 21.56 15.01 8.48
N ARG A 465 21.70 13.70 8.25
CA ARG A 465 22.28 13.19 6.99
C ARG A 465 21.39 13.52 5.79
N GLN A 466 20.07 13.54 5.98
CA GLN A 466 19.10 13.85 4.94
C GLN A 466 18.68 15.33 4.92
N ARG A 467 19.43 16.22 5.56
CA ARG A 467 19.10 17.62 5.75
C ARG A 467 18.71 18.32 4.44
N ASP A 468 19.56 18.23 3.44
CA ASP A 468 19.36 18.93 2.16
C ASP A 468 18.16 18.35 1.39
N ALA A 469 18.04 17.03 1.35
CA ALA A 469 16.92 16.34 0.70
C ALA A 469 15.59 16.60 1.43
N LEU A 470 15.59 16.66 2.78
CA LEU A 470 14.40 17.01 3.58
C LEU A 470 14.00 18.48 3.44
N ARG A 471 14.93 19.38 3.13
CA ARG A 471 14.67 20.80 2.90
C ARG A 471 14.16 21.10 1.49
N ARG A 472 14.49 20.26 0.52
CA ARG A 472 14.30 20.54 -0.91
C ARG A 472 12.84 20.77 -1.31
N PHE A 473 11.85 20.21 -0.59
CA PHE A 473 10.45 20.44 -0.90
C PHE A 473 10.03 21.93 -0.84
N VAL A 474 10.78 22.78 -0.13
CA VAL A 474 10.48 24.21 -0.05
C VAL A 474 10.93 24.99 -1.30
N ASP A 475 11.81 24.40 -2.14
CA ASP A 475 12.38 25.06 -3.30
C ASP A 475 11.40 25.18 -4.46
N ASP A 476 10.38 24.32 -4.50
CA ASP A 476 9.29 24.41 -5.48
C ASP A 476 7.94 24.02 -4.84
N GLY A 477 6.90 24.81 -5.13
CA GLY A 477 5.57 24.55 -4.58
C GLY A 477 4.86 23.31 -5.14
N ARG A 478 5.39 22.68 -6.20
CA ARG A 478 4.89 21.39 -6.75
C ARG A 478 5.39 20.20 -5.95
N LEU A 479 6.58 20.29 -5.34
CA LEU A 479 7.17 19.21 -4.55
C LEU A 479 6.31 18.91 -3.32
N ARG A 480 6.28 17.64 -2.92
CA ARG A 480 5.58 17.19 -1.73
C ARG A 480 6.55 16.99 -0.58
N MET A 481 6.09 17.24 0.63
CA MET A 481 6.85 17.00 1.86
C MET A 481 6.98 15.49 2.16
N GLU A 482 6.09 14.66 1.61
CA GLU A 482 5.98 13.24 1.93
C GLU A 482 5.78 12.36 0.68
N ASN A 483 6.21 11.10 0.78
CA ASN A 483 6.08 10.08 -0.27
C ASN A 483 4.87 9.15 -0.07
N ASN A 484 3.87 9.55 0.71
CA ASN A 484 2.71 8.69 1.04
C ASN A 484 1.88 8.28 -0.19
N ALA A 485 2.00 8.98 -1.32
CA ALA A 485 1.32 8.61 -2.56
C ALA A 485 1.87 7.30 -3.13
N SER A 486 3.20 7.12 -3.13
CA SER A 486 3.87 5.88 -3.55
C SER A 486 3.53 4.73 -2.60
N GLU A 487 3.56 4.96 -1.28
CA GLU A 487 3.15 3.95 -0.30
C GLU A 487 1.69 3.50 -0.50
N ARG A 488 0.77 4.44 -0.78
CA ARG A 488 -0.64 4.12 -1.09
C ARG A 488 -0.78 3.32 -2.37
N ALA A 489 0.01 3.60 -3.41
CA ALA A 489 0.00 2.85 -4.66
C ALA A 489 0.50 1.41 -4.47
N LEU A 490 1.46 1.17 -3.57
CA LEU A 490 1.94 -0.17 -3.21
C LEU A 490 0.97 -0.97 -2.34
N ARG A 491 0.00 -0.32 -1.67
CA ARG A 491 -0.91 -1.00 -0.73
C ARG A 491 -1.68 -2.19 -1.32
N PRO A 492 -2.22 -2.16 -2.56
CA PRO A 492 -2.89 -3.32 -3.15
C PRO A 492 -1.98 -4.54 -3.26
N ILE A 493 -0.69 -4.34 -3.53
CA ILE A 493 0.32 -5.40 -3.58
C ILE A 493 0.63 -5.91 -2.17
N ALA A 494 0.87 -5.00 -1.23
CA ALA A 494 1.20 -5.34 0.15
C ALA A 494 0.08 -6.13 0.86
N VAL A 495 -1.19 -5.79 0.60
CA VAL A 495 -2.35 -6.52 1.12
C VAL A 495 -2.57 -7.80 0.33
N GLY A 496 -2.55 -7.73 -1.00
CA GLY A 496 -2.84 -8.86 -1.89
C GLY A 496 -1.85 -10.02 -1.73
N ARG A 497 -0.56 -9.73 -1.49
CA ARG A 497 0.47 -10.78 -1.32
C ARG A 497 0.19 -11.72 -0.15
N ASN A 498 -0.58 -11.29 0.86
CA ASN A 498 -0.99 -12.15 1.96
C ASN A 498 -2.05 -13.19 1.52
N ALA A 499 -2.79 -12.90 0.44
CA ALA A 499 -3.82 -13.79 -0.10
C ALA A 499 -3.29 -14.71 -1.22
N TRP A 500 -2.50 -14.18 -2.17
CA TRP A 500 -1.99 -14.97 -3.30
C TRP A 500 -0.54 -15.46 -3.13
N LEU A 501 0.17 -15.08 -2.09
CA LEU A 501 1.44 -15.53 -1.55
C LEU A 501 2.67 -15.30 -2.46
N PHE A 502 2.66 -15.73 -3.73
CA PHE A 502 3.80 -15.65 -4.64
C PHE A 502 3.38 -15.51 -6.10
N PHE A 503 4.31 -15.09 -6.95
CA PHE A 503 4.23 -15.18 -8.41
C PHE A 503 4.93 -16.43 -8.92
N GLY A 504 4.43 -17.02 -10.02
CA GLY A 504 4.93 -18.27 -10.60
C GLY A 504 6.31 -18.16 -11.23
N SER A 505 6.71 -16.96 -11.68
CA SER A 505 8.03 -16.65 -12.27
C SER A 505 8.27 -15.15 -12.25
N GLY A 506 9.47 -14.71 -12.70
CA GLY A 506 9.78 -13.31 -12.96
C GLY A 506 8.89 -12.72 -14.07
N ASP A 507 8.61 -13.50 -15.12
CA ASP A 507 7.74 -13.06 -16.23
C ASP A 507 6.30 -12.83 -15.77
N HIS A 508 5.77 -13.72 -14.91
CA HIS A 508 4.47 -13.49 -14.27
C HIS A 508 4.46 -12.23 -13.39
N ALA A 509 5.57 -11.94 -12.70
CA ALA A 509 5.68 -10.73 -11.90
C ALA A 509 5.76 -9.48 -12.79
N GLN A 510 6.51 -9.50 -13.89
CA GLN A 510 6.57 -8.39 -14.84
C GLN A 510 5.21 -8.13 -15.50
N ALA A 511 4.53 -9.19 -15.94
CA ALA A 511 3.17 -9.08 -16.48
C ALA A 511 2.19 -8.50 -15.44
N ALA A 512 2.32 -8.89 -14.18
CA ALA A 512 1.54 -8.33 -13.07
C ALA A 512 1.87 -6.86 -12.83
N ALA A 513 3.14 -6.45 -12.91
CA ALA A 513 3.56 -5.05 -12.79
C ALA A 513 2.84 -4.18 -13.83
N ASN A 514 2.75 -4.64 -15.08
CA ASN A 514 2.03 -3.92 -16.14
C ASN A 514 0.54 -3.76 -15.83
N ILE A 515 -0.11 -4.82 -15.33
CA ILE A 515 -1.53 -4.75 -14.94
C ILE A 515 -1.74 -3.81 -13.75
N PHE A 516 -0.89 -3.88 -12.72
CA PHE A 516 -0.94 -2.96 -11.59
C PHE A 516 -0.74 -1.51 -12.03
N SER A 517 0.15 -1.26 -12.99
CA SER A 517 0.42 0.08 -13.56
C SER A 517 -0.83 0.69 -14.16
N LEU A 518 -1.52 -0.05 -15.03
CA LEU A 518 -2.74 0.44 -15.67
C LEU A 518 -3.86 0.63 -14.65
N ILE A 519 -4.05 -0.30 -13.72
CA ILE A 519 -5.06 -0.18 -12.67
C ILE A 519 -4.79 1.02 -11.76
N ALA A 520 -3.55 1.22 -11.32
CA ALA A 520 -3.19 2.35 -10.46
C ALA A 520 -3.35 3.69 -11.18
N SER A 521 -2.97 3.75 -12.46
CA SER A 521 -3.19 4.94 -13.30
C SER A 521 -4.68 5.20 -13.56
N CYS A 522 -5.51 4.18 -13.71
CA CYS A 522 -6.98 4.35 -13.76
C CYS A 522 -7.50 5.01 -12.47
N VAL A 523 -7.03 4.56 -11.29
CA VAL A 523 -7.40 5.17 -10.01
C VAL A 523 -6.98 6.62 -9.94
N LEU A 524 -5.77 6.95 -10.41
CA LEU A 524 -5.26 8.31 -10.44
C LEU A 524 -6.15 9.26 -11.26
N HIS A 525 -6.70 8.75 -12.39
CA HIS A 525 -7.55 9.51 -13.31
C HIS A 525 -9.06 9.31 -13.10
N GLY A 526 -9.48 8.63 -12.01
CA GLY A 526 -10.89 8.40 -11.70
C GLY A 526 -11.63 7.50 -12.69
N LEU A 527 -10.89 6.64 -13.42
CA LEU A 527 -11.47 5.69 -14.37
C LEU A 527 -11.85 4.38 -13.65
N ASP A 528 -12.95 3.77 -14.10
CA ASP A 528 -13.27 2.40 -13.72
C ASP A 528 -12.30 1.43 -14.40
N ALA A 529 -11.48 0.76 -13.59
CA ALA A 529 -10.39 -0.08 -14.08
C ALA A 529 -10.89 -1.30 -14.88
N GLU A 530 -12.03 -1.89 -14.49
CA GLU A 530 -12.58 -3.05 -15.19
C GLU A 530 -13.07 -2.65 -16.60
N SER A 531 -13.82 -1.56 -16.69
CA SER A 531 -14.29 -1.02 -17.98
C SER A 531 -13.12 -0.59 -18.86
N TYR A 532 -12.13 0.10 -18.30
CA TYR A 532 -10.92 0.48 -19.04
C TYR A 532 -10.17 -0.74 -19.59
N LEU A 533 -9.90 -1.74 -18.76
CA LEU A 533 -9.20 -2.95 -19.19
C LEU A 533 -9.99 -3.72 -20.26
N ALA A 534 -11.32 -3.79 -20.14
CA ALA A 534 -12.16 -4.44 -21.15
C ALA A 534 -12.03 -3.75 -22.51
N ASP A 535 -12.06 -2.42 -22.52
CA ASP A 535 -11.90 -1.62 -23.73
C ASP A 535 -10.48 -1.78 -24.31
N ILE A 536 -9.43 -1.64 -23.47
CA ILE A 536 -8.02 -1.70 -23.94
C ILE A 536 -7.66 -3.09 -24.48
N ILE A 537 -8.05 -4.16 -23.80
CA ILE A 537 -7.82 -5.54 -24.25
C ILE A 537 -8.43 -5.77 -25.64
N ARG A 538 -9.53 -5.11 -25.95
CA ARG A 538 -10.21 -5.20 -27.23
C ARG A 538 -9.59 -4.31 -28.31
N VAL A 539 -9.18 -3.09 -27.94
CA VAL A 539 -8.70 -2.05 -28.86
C VAL A 539 -7.25 -2.29 -29.29
N LEU A 540 -6.39 -2.69 -28.32
CA LEU A 540 -4.95 -2.80 -28.51
C LEU A 540 -4.51 -3.62 -29.75
N PRO A 541 -5.14 -4.76 -30.11
CA PRO A 541 -4.74 -5.54 -31.29
C PRO A 541 -4.86 -4.80 -32.62
N TYR A 542 -5.63 -3.71 -32.66
CA TYR A 542 -5.84 -2.86 -33.86
C TYR A 542 -5.01 -1.59 -33.81
N TRP A 543 -4.49 -1.18 -32.62
CA TRP A 543 -3.86 0.12 -32.45
C TRP A 543 -2.46 0.17 -33.04
N PRO A 544 -2.07 1.26 -33.74
CA PRO A 544 -0.71 1.44 -34.24
C PRO A 544 0.32 1.53 -33.12
N ARG A 545 1.49 0.96 -33.32
CA ARG A 545 2.54 0.83 -32.27
C ARG A 545 3.09 2.18 -31.79
N ASP A 546 3.21 3.13 -32.70
CA ASP A 546 3.66 4.50 -32.46
C ASP A 546 2.65 5.35 -31.68
N ARG A 547 1.42 4.84 -31.50
CA ARG A 547 0.31 5.55 -30.85
C ARG A 547 -0.13 4.92 -29.52
N TYR A 548 0.63 4.01 -28.94
CA TYR A 548 0.22 3.31 -27.72
C TYR A 548 0.01 4.24 -26.52
N LEU A 549 0.67 5.42 -26.48
CA LEU A 549 0.46 6.41 -25.45
C LEU A 549 -0.99 6.95 -25.39
N GLU A 550 -1.69 7.00 -26.54
CA GLU A 550 -3.10 7.40 -26.60
C GLU A 550 -4.01 6.47 -25.79
N LEU A 551 -3.58 5.23 -25.57
CA LEU A 551 -4.29 4.22 -24.79
C LEU A 551 -4.03 4.32 -23.28
N ALA A 552 -3.02 5.12 -22.84
CA ALA A 552 -2.73 5.30 -21.42
C ALA A 552 -3.92 5.93 -20.68
N PRO A 553 -4.16 5.59 -19.39
CA PRO A 553 -5.28 6.11 -18.61
C PRO A 553 -5.41 7.63 -18.61
N LYS A 554 -4.29 8.36 -18.59
CA LYS A 554 -4.23 9.83 -18.74
C LYS A 554 -4.98 10.36 -19.96
N TYR A 555 -4.86 9.66 -21.08
CA TYR A 555 -5.41 10.07 -22.38
C TYR A 555 -6.70 9.34 -22.76
N TRP A 556 -7.04 8.28 -22.02
CA TRP A 556 -8.09 7.36 -22.42
C TRP A 556 -9.47 8.00 -22.61
N ALA A 557 -9.88 8.90 -21.74
CA ALA A 557 -11.17 9.57 -21.88
C ALA A 557 -11.30 10.30 -23.22
N ARG A 558 -10.23 11.01 -23.64
CA ARG A 558 -10.15 11.72 -24.93
C ARG A 558 -10.09 10.75 -26.11
N THR A 559 -9.30 9.70 -25.99
CA THR A 559 -9.19 8.68 -27.04
C THR A 559 -10.49 7.91 -27.22
N ARG A 560 -11.13 7.52 -26.11
CA ARG A 560 -12.39 6.78 -26.10
C ARG A 560 -13.53 7.57 -26.75
N ALA A 561 -13.57 8.88 -26.56
CA ALA A 561 -14.59 9.76 -27.15
C ALA A 561 -14.53 9.80 -28.70
N ARG A 562 -13.39 9.41 -29.31
CA ARG A 562 -13.17 9.36 -30.77
C ARG A 562 -13.48 8.00 -31.38
N LEU A 563 -13.67 6.96 -30.57
CA LEU A 563 -14.01 5.61 -31.00
C LEU A 563 -15.51 5.49 -31.29
N ASP A 564 -15.85 4.61 -32.19
CA ASP A 564 -17.27 4.27 -32.44
C ASP A 564 -17.86 3.57 -31.21
N HIS A 565 -18.86 4.22 -30.61
CA HIS A 565 -19.57 3.71 -29.46
C HIS A 565 -20.36 2.42 -29.75
N ALA A 566 -20.83 2.21 -30.97
CA ALA A 566 -21.54 1.00 -31.35
C ALA A 566 -20.57 -0.19 -31.44
N GLU A 567 -19.37 0.03 -31.96
CA GLU A 567 -18.30 -0.97 -31.92
C GLU A 567 -17.90 -1.33 -30.52
N LEU A 568 -17.68 -0.34 -29.60
CA LEU A 568 -17.29 -0.57 -28.22
C LEU A 568 -18.35 -1.29 -27.37
N LYS A 569 -19.65 -1.14 -27.70
CA LYS A 569 -20.73 -1.83 -26.99
C LYS A 569 -20.78 -3.32 -27.25
N ARG A 570 -20.27 -3.78 -28.40
CA ARG A 570 -20.25 -5.21 -28.74
C ARG A 570 -19.21 -5.92 -27.87
N PRO A 571 -19.46 -7.11 -27.35
CA PRO A 571 -18.51 -7.84 -26.52
C PRO A 571 -17.23 -8.25 -27.27
N ILE A 572 -17.32 -8.43 -28.60
CA ILE A 572 -16.25 -8.76 -29.54
C ILE A 572 -16.51 -8.07 -30.88
N GLY A 573 -15.55 -8.05 -31.76
CA GLY A 573 -15.70 -7.52 -33.12
C GLY A 573 -14.54 -6.60 -33.52
N HIS A 574 -14.57 -6.09 -34.71
CA HIS A 574 -13.61 -5.14 -35.25
C HIS A 574 -13.68 -3.81 -34.47
N VAL A 575 -12.55 -3.13 -34.39
CA VAL A 575 -12.43 -1.77 -33.83
C VAL A 575 -11.76 -0.89 -34.89
N THR A 576 -12.45 0.16 -35.29
CA THR A 576 -11.92 1.17 -36.20
C THR A 576 -11.07 2.18 -35.43
N VAL A 577 -9.78 2.25 -35.78
CA VAL A 577 -8.85 3.20 -35.15
C VAL A 577 -9.08 4.59 -35.78
N PRO A 578 -9.36 5.63 -34.95
CA PRO A 578 -9.56 6.97 -35.48
C PRO A 578 -8.25 7.56 -36.03
N PRO A 579 -8.29 8.44 -37.04
CA PRO A 579 -7.10 9.13 -37.52
C PRO A 579 -6.43 9.94 -36.44
N LEU A 580 -5.17 10.36 -36.63
CA LEU A 580 -4.51 11.28 -35.70
C LEU A 580 -5.32 12.59 -35.58
N PRO A 581 -5.34 13.23 -34.37
CA PRO A 581 -5.90 14.57 -34.25
C PRO A 581 -5.18 15.54 -35.19
N ALA A 582 -5.90 16.50 -35.74
CA ALA A 582 -5.34 17.45 -36.73
C ALA A 582 -4.11 18.22 -36.19
N GLU A 583 -4.04 18.44 -34.85
CA GLU A 583 -2.91 19.09 -34.16
C GLU A 583 -1.65 18.21 -34.05
N GLN A 584 -1.72 16.91 -34.36
CA GLN A 584 -0.61 15.93 -34.28
C GLN A 584 -0.27 15.34 -35.64
N GLN A 585 -0.90 15.80 -36.72
CA GLN A 585 -0.51 15.35 -38.07
C GLN A 585 0.85 15.98 -38.41
N PRO A 586 1.85 15.19 -38.86
CA PRO A 586 3.09 15.79 -39.35
C PRO A 586 2.73 16.75 -40.48
N SER A 587 3.30 17.94 -40.45
CA SER A 587 3.20 18.90 -41.54
C SER A 587 3.65 18.20 -42.85
N THR A 588 2.76 18.10 -43.80
CA THR A 588 3.08 17.65 -45.16
C THR A 588 3.73 18.83 -45.89
N ASP A 589 4.95 19.19 -45.54
CA ASP A 589 5.84 20.05 -46.33
C ASP A 589 7.12 19.31 -46.70
#